data_c9b0d0cdb3312ab33a97ecaa929d5379
#
_entry.id   c9b0d0cdb3312ab33a97ecaa929d5379
#
_cell.length_a   1.000
_cell.length_b   1.000
_cell.length_c   1.000
_cell.angle_alpha   90.00
_cell.angle_beta   90.00
_cell.angle_gamma   90.00
#
_symmetry.space_group_name_H-M   'P 1'
#
loop_
_entity.id
_entity.type
_entity.pdbx_description
1 polymer ?
#
loop_
_entity_poly.entity_id
_entity_poly.type
_entity_poly.pdbx_seq_one_letter_code
_entity_poly.pdbx_strand_id
1 'polypeptide(L)'
;MKGKQLLNGPQEQEQSSSSVADEAEKGSDPEDLPQNGLSQQIDAAAAAEEESTSDWSPEKLADQSGISASEREDLEEREEFNADGVAVDSQILREKSMEERMKEAGLVDIQSIDKSIQVDLKYASNDNFLSQNMYGSLRKAYLQKDVAKMLARANQKLRELHPRYTFVVYDACRPVAVQQQLRERADEIGKARYVAKPGSSMHNYGAAVDLSILDELGNAIDMATDFDFFGELAEPRHELRLLHAGEITQEQIDNRELLRQAMKHGGFHVMMTEWWHFNAGARTTIVEKYDLVR
;
A
#
# COMPACT_ATOMS: atom_id res chain seq x y z
N MET A 1 20.87 -71.35 -15.59
CA MET A 1 22.10 -71.28 -16.39
C MET A 1 22.59 -69.87 -16.30
N LYS A 2 23.72 -69.72 -15.57
CA LYS A 2 25.02 -69.17 -15.95
C LYS A 2 24.95 -67.74 -16.42
N GLY A 3 25.62 -66.75 -15.89
CA GLY A 3 26.79 -66.64 -15.02
C GLY A 3 27.11 -65.14 -14.94
N LYS A 4 27.50 -64.55 -13.77
CA LYS A 4 28.84 -64.17 -13.40
C LYS A 4 29.57 -63.29 -14.44
N GLN A 5 30.08 -62.07 -14.10
CA GLN A 5 31.19 -61.67 -13.22
C GLN A 5 31.28 -60.16 -13.25
N LEU A 6 31.38 -59.38 -12.17
CA LEU A 6 32.51 -59.06 -11.32
C LEU A 6 33.75 -58.52 -12.04
N LEU A 7 34.17 -57.32 -11.61
CA LEU A 7 35.53 -56.89 -11.16
C LEU A 7 35.74 -55.40 -11.56
N ASN A 8 36.06 -54.58 -10.75
CA ASN A 8 37.11 -54.10 -9.85
C ASN A 8 37.34 -52.61 -10.04
N GLY A 9 37.34 -51.86 -8.98
CA GLY A 9 38.18 -50.67 -8.84
C GLY A 9 39.65 -51.10 -8.63
N PRO A 10 40.65 -50.29 -8.29
CA PRO A 10 40.63 -49.17 -7.35
C PRO A 10 41.62 -48.01 -7.63
N GLN A 11 41.80 -47.16 -6.61
CA GLN A 11 43.00 -46.41 -6.13
C GLN A 11 43.20 -45.01 -6.71
N GLU A 12 43.09 -43.98 -5.84
CA GLU A 12 44.06 -43.33 -4.92
C GLU A 12 45.34 -42.85 -5.56
N GLN A 13 45.58 -41.56 -5.41
CA GLN A 13 46.86 -40.94 -4.97
C GLN A 13 46.61 -39.43 -4.78
N GLU A 14 46.66 -38.96 -3.67
CA GLU A 14 47.48 -38.26 -2.68
C GLU A 14 48.64 -37.41 -3.24
N GLN A 15 48.86 -36.33 -2.50
CA GLN A 15 50.03 -35.46 -2.28
C GLN A 15 50.19 -34.31 -3.27
N SER A 16 50.54 -33.09 -2.86
CA SER A 16 51.13 -32.58 -1.61
C SER A 16 51.12 -31.06 -1.62
N SER A 17 50.89 -30.50 -0.47
CA SER A 17 51.57 -29.43 0.26
C SER A 17 52.37 -28.37 -0.50
N SER A 18 52.11 -27.11 -0.18
CA SER A 18 53.10 -26.22 0.42
C SER A 18 52.51 -24.93 0.95
N SER A 19 52.82 -24.70 2.19
CA SER A 19 52.75 -23.52 3.04
C SER A 19 53.60 -22.36 2.54
N VAL A 20 53.18 -21.14 2.88
CA VAL A 20 53.96 -19.97 3.39
C VAL A 20 52.93 -18.97 3.89
N ALA A 21 52.75 -18.78 5.20
CA ALA A 21 53.34 -17.85 6.14
C ALA A 21 53.03 -16.39 5.82
N ASP A 22 52.14 -15.83 6.65
CA ASP A 22 52.41 -14.81 7.66
C ASP A 22 52.91 -13.44 7.17
N GLU A 23 52.07 -12.43 7.32
CA GLU A 23 52.50 -11.12 7.82
C GLU A 23 51.29 -10.37 8.42
N ALA A 24 51.43 -10.08 9.69
CA ALA A 24 50.58 -9.25 10.49
C ALA A 24 50.99 -7.78 10.31
N GLU A 25 50.03 -6.88 10.06
CA GLU A 25 50.16 -5.47 10.46
C GLU A 25 48.89 -4.96 11.09
N LYS A 26 49.01 -4.70 12.29
CA LYS A 26 48.66 -3.66 13.27
C LYS A 26 47.74 -2.54 12.80
N GLY A 27 46.65 -2.46 13.52
CA GLY A 27 45.93 -1.44 14.25
C GLY A 27 46.04 0.03 13.84
N SER A 28 44.88 0.64 13.72
CA SER A 28 44.65 2.03 14.12
C SER A 28 43.19 2.19 14.52
N ASP A 29 42.97 2.58 15.78
CA ASP A 29 41.71 3.05 16.33
C ASP A 29 41.19 4.29 15.58
N PRO A 30 39.88 4.46 15.48
CA PRO A 30 39.30 5.72 15.07
C PRO A 30 38.93 6.55 16.31
N GLU A 31 39.81 7.45 16.69
CA GLU A 31 39.44 8.61 17.51
C GLU A 31 39.27 9.84 16.61
N ASP A 32 38.31 10.71 17.03
CA ASP A 32 38.09 12.09 16.63
C ASP A 32 37.40 12.38 15.29
N LEU A 33 36.07 12.55 15.39
CA LEU A 33 35.34 13.54 14.62
C LEU A 33 34.62 14.51 15.57
N PRO A 34 34.72 15.83 15.34
CA PRO A 34 34.26 16.83 16.28
C PRO A 34 32.72 16.99 16.27
N GLN A 35 32.14 16.86 17.46
CA GLN A 35 30.82 17.40 17.75
C GLN A 35 30.95 18.92 17.86
N ASN A 36 30.38 19.65 16.91
CA ASN A 36 29.95 21.04 17.21
C ASN A 36 28.94 21.55 16.18
N GLY A 37 27.80 21.99 16.69
CA GLY A 37 27.15 23.22 16.22
C GLY A 37 25.99 23.10 15.26
N LEU A 38 24.87 22.50 15.62
CA LEU A 38 23.58 22.83 14.99
C LEU A 38 22.39 22.71 15.97
N SER A 39 22.50 23.36 17.09
CA SER A 39 21.43 23.43 18.11
C SER A 39 21.24 24.84 18.67
N GLN A 40 21.35 25.88 17.86
CA GLN A 40 21.05 27.27 18.26
C GLN A 40 20.62 28.12 17.07
N GLN A 41 19.60 27.74 16.31
CA GLN A 41 18.96 28.61 15.30
C GLN A 41 17.48 28.26 15.02
N ILE A 42 16.74 27.78 16.03
CA ILE A 42 15.29 27.56 15.87
C ILE A 42 14.43 28.35 16.84
N ASP A 43 15.02 29.23 17.70
CA ASP A 43 14.26 30.01 18.68
C ASP A 43 14.14 31.53 18.39
N ALA A 44 14.26 31.94 17.12
CA ALA A 44 14.16 33.38 16.77
C ALA A 44 13.16 33.70 15.64
N ALA A 45 12.22 32.83 15.30
CA ALA A 45 11.20 33.08 14.27
C ALA A 45 9.76 32.93 14.75
N ALA A 46 9.51 32.89 16.07
CA ALA A 46 8.17 32.76 16.66
C ALA A 46 7.71 34.00 17.45
N ALA A 47 8.21 35.17 17.15
CA ALA A 47 7.85 36.39 17.88
C ALA A 47 7.74 37.62 16.97
N ALA A 48 6.98 37.56 15.88
CA ALA A 48 6.59 38.75 15.11
C ALA A 48 5.45 38.44 14.09
N GLU A 49 4.25 38.08 14.58
CA GLU A 49 2.98 38.20 13.84
C GLU A 49 1.80 38.08 14.79
N GLU A 50 1.74 38.96 15.80
CA GLU A 50 0.51 39.33 16.48
C GLU A 50 0.35 40.84 16.33
N GLU A 51 -0.40 41.25 15.29
CA GLU A 51 -1.25 42.46 15.27
C GLU A 51 -1.80 42.65 13.85
N SER A 52 -2.96 42.09 13.55
CA SER A 52 -4.00 42.62 12.68
C SER A 52 -5.12 41.58 12.48
N THR A 53 -5.81 41.23 13.52
CA THR A 53 -7.17 40.66 13.33
C THR A 53 -8.13 41.82 13.28
N SER A 54 -8.48 42.30 12.10
CA SER A 54 -9.64 43.14 11.90
C SER A 54 -10.87 42.38 12.41
N ASP A 55 -11.58 42.98 13.35
CA ASP A 55 -12.83 42.59 13.99
C ASP A 55 -13.94 42.47 12.90
N TRP A 56 -13.90 41.38 12.14
CA TRP A 56 -14.93 41.01 11.16
C TRP A 56 -15.79 39.91 11.75
N SER A 57 -17.03 40.24 12.14
CA SER A 57 -18.03 39.25 12.49
C SER A 57 -19.26 39.43 11.62
N PRO A 58 -19.86 38.31 11.08
CA PRO A 58 -21.09 38.36 10.29
C PRO A 58 -22.28 39.01 11.03
N GLU A 59 -22.26 38.98 12.34
CA GLU A 59 -23.32 39.54 13.21
C GLU A 59 -23.43 41.08 13.14
N LYS A 60 -22.31 41.80 12.89
CA LYS A 60 -22.34 43.27 12.80
C LYS A 60 -22.99 43.83 11.50
N LEU A 61 -23.04 43.01 10.44
CA LEU A 61 -23.70 43.40 9.18
C LEU A 61 -25.22 43.16 9.19
N ALA A 62 -25.67 42.18 9.99
CA ALA A 62 -27.08 41.83 10.05
C ALA A 62 -27.95 42.84 10.82
N ASP A 63 -27.35 43.59 11.75
CA ASP A 63 -28.09 44.57 12.58
C ASP A 63 -28.43 45.88 11.83
N GLN A 64 -27.81 46.13 10.66
CA GLN A 64 -28.06 47.30 9.83
C GLN A 64 -29.12 47.08 8.71
N SER A 65 -29.53 45.82 8.47
CA SER A 65 -30.41 45.49 7.32
C SER A 65 -31.90 45.32 7.68
N GLY A 66 -32.27 45.30 8.96
CA GLY A 66 -33.69 45.23 9.39
C GLY A 66 -34.39 43.89 9.07
N ILE A 67 -33.65 42.83 8.81
CA ILE A 67 -34.16 41.49 8.44
C ILE A 67 -34.61 40.73 9.67
N SER A 68 -35.80 40.16 9.67
CA SER A 68 -36.40 39.42 10.79
C SER A 68 -35.70 38.05 11.03
N ALA A 69 -35.86 37.48 12.24
CA ALA A 69 -35.27 36.21 12.57
C ALA A 69 -35.77 35.03 11.68
N SER A 70 -37.01 35.09 11.19
CA SER A 70 -37.56 34.11 10.27
C SER A 70 -37.01 34.22 8.84
N GLU A 71 -36.61 35.43 8.43
CA GLU A 71 -35.93 35.65 7.16
C GLU A 71 -34.46 35.25 7.20
N ARG A 72 -33.89 35.05 8.41
CA ARG A 72 -32.50 34.56 8.59
C ARG A 72 -32.39 33.04 8.43
N GLU A 73 -33.39 32.27 8.87
CA GLU A 73 -33.46 30.83 8.64
C GLU A 73 -33.61 30.48 7.14
N ASP A 74 -34.35 31.32 6.39
CA ASP A 74 -34.49 31.15 4.93
C ASP A 74 -33.23 31.59 4.14
N LEU A 75 -32.28 32.30 4.75
CA LEU A 75 -31.04 32.73 4.11
C LEU A 75 -29.88 31.69 4.24
N GLU A 76 -29.97 30.77 5.18
CA GLU A 76 -28.98 29.69 5.33
C GLU A 76 -29.14 28.56 4.29
N GLU A 77 -30.29 28.49 3.60
CA GLU A 77 -30.52 27.60 2.45
C GLU A 77 -30.26 28.24 1.07
N ARG A 78 -29.71 29.46 1.03
CA ARG A 78 -29.55 30.17 -0.25
C ARG A 78 -28.26 29.88 -0.97
N GLU A 79 -28.50 29.52 -2.24
CA GLU A 79 -27.62 29.39 -3.37
C GLU A 79 -26.42 30.37 -3.33
N GLU A 80 -25.19 29.82 -3.37
CA GLU A 80 -23.99 30.64 -3.63
C GLU A 80 -24.07 31.21 -5.06
N PHE A 81 -23.93 32.52 -5.18
CA PHE A 81 -23.87 33.19 -6.47
C PHE A 81 -22.43 33.37 -6.93
N ASN A 82 -22.14 33.10 -8.20
CA ASN A 82 -20.85 33.43 -8.80
C ASN A 82 -20.69 34.97 -8.94
N ALA A 83 -19.50 35.42 -9.38
CA ALA A 83 -19.17 36.84 -9.55
C ALA A 83 -20.13 37.58 -10.51
N ASP A 84 -20.92 36.90 -11.32
CA ASP A 84 -21.88 37.44 -12.29
C ASP A 84 -23.32 37.41 -11.77
N GLY A 85 -23.55 37.04 -10.49
CA GLY A 85 -24.86 37.02 -9.86
C GLY A 85 -25.79 35.90 -10.33
N VAL A 86 -25.24 34.84 -10.91
CA VAL A 86 -25.99 33.65 -11.32
C VAL A 86 -25.97 32.66 -10.18
N ALA A 87 -27.15 32.18 -9.75
CA ALA A 87 -27.28 31.12 -8.75
C ALA A 87 -26.52 29.90 -9.21
N VAL A 88 -25.50 29.54 -8.45
CA VAL A 88 -24.72 28.34 -8.68
C VAL A 88 -25.29 27.26 -7.78
N ASP A 89 -25.86 26.22 -8.38
CA ASP A 89 -26.28 25.05 -7.63
C ASP A 89 -25.05 24.49 -6.88
N SER A 90 -25.04 24.71 -5.57
CA SER A 90 -23.94 24.23 -4.69
C SER A 90 -23.70 22.73 -4.79
N GLN A 91 -24.65 21.95 -5.31
CA GLN A 91 -24.49 20.53 -5.64
C GLN A 91 -23.63 20.32 -6.90
N ILE A 92 -23.62 21.28 -7.85
CA ILE A 92 -22.84 21.17 -9.11
C ILE A 92 -21.36 21.45 -8.88
N LEU A 93 -21.01 22.28 -7.88
CA LEU A 93 -19.61 22.67 -7.59
C LEU A 93 -18.91 21.79 -6.57
N ARG A 94 -19.63 20.90 -5.88
CA ARG A 94 -19.02 19.99 -4.94
C ARG A 94 -18.21 18.93 -5.70
N GLU A 95 -16.89 18.96 -5.56
CA GLU A 95 -16.07 17.85 -6.01
C GLU A 95 -16.52 16.56 -5.33
N LYS A 96 -16.83 15.54 -6.15
CA LYS A 96 -17.19 14.23 -5.65
C LYS A 96 -16.05 13.64 -4.83
N SER A 97 -16.35 13.15 -3.64
CA SER A 97 -15.38 12.42 -2.84
C SER A 97 -14.87 11.17 -3.59
N MET A 98 -13.69 10.69 -3.23
CA MET A 98 -13.14 9.47 -3.81
C MET A 98 -14.07 8.27 -3.64
N GLU A 99 -14.74 8.17 -2.49
CA GLU A 99 -15.74 7.12 -2.22
C GLU A 99 -16.95 7.20 -3.16
N GLU A 100 -17.45 8.40 -3.45
CA GLU A 100 -18.55 8.62 -4.39
C GLU A 100 -18.16 8.21 -5.81
N ARG A 101 -16.96 8.58 -6.27
CA ARG A 101 -16.44 8.17 -7.59
C ARG A 101 -16.31 6.65 -7.72
N MET A 102 -15.82 5.96 -6.69
CA MET A 102 -15.72 4.50 -6.68
C MET A 102 -17.10 3.83 -6.74
N LYS A 103 -18.08 4.32 -5.98
CA LYS A 103 -19.46 3.82 -6.02
C LYS A 103 -20.13 4.03 -7.39
N GLU A 104 -19.94 5.19 -7.99
CA GLU A 104 -20.46 5.50 -9.34
C GLU A 104 -19.82 4.64 -10.41
N ALA A 105 -18.54 4.27 -10.25
CA ALA A 105 -17.87 3.29 -11.10
C ALA A 105 -18.35 1.83 -10.85
N GLY A 106 -19.37 1.64 -9.99
CA GLY A 106 -19.97 0.33 -9.71
C GLY A 106 -19.18 -0.55 -8.75
N LEU A 107 -18.15 -0.02 -8.10
CA LEU A 107 -17.36 -0.76 -7.11
C LEU A 107 -18.15 -0.91 -5.81
N VAL A 108 -17.83 -1.96 -5.08
CA VAL A 108 -18.44 -2.27 -3.77
C VAL A 108 -17.39 -2.26 -2.67
N ASP A 109 -17.79 -1.82 -1.49
CA ASP A 109 -17.02 -1.98 -0.26
C ASP A 109 -16.86 -3.48 0.04
N ILE A 110 -15.62 -3.95 0.18
CA ILE A 110 -15.31 -5.38 0.40
C ILE A 110 -15.96 -5.91 1.69
N GLN A 111 -16.08 -5.08 2.73
CA GLN A 111 -16.70 -5.46 3.99
C GLN A 111 -18.24 -5.56 3.89
N SER A 112 -18.85 -5.06 2.81
CA SER A 112 -20.25 -5.35 2.50
C SER A 112 -20.46 -6.79 2.01
N ILE A 113 -19.40 -7.45 1.53
CA ILE A 113 -19.41 -8.83 1.06
C ILE A 113 -18.89 -9.79 2.15
N ASP A 114 -17.77 -9.45 2.80
CA ASP A 114 -17.21 -10.21 3.92
C ASP A 114 -16.72 -9.28 5.03
N LYS A 115 -17.50 -9.17 6.10
CA LYS A 115 -17.21 -8.30 7.25
C LYS A 115 -15.99 -8.73 8.06
N SER A 116 -15.53 -9.97 7.91
CA SER A 116 -14.38 -10.48 8.66
C SER A 116 -13.05 -9.98 8.10
N ILE A 117 -13.00 -9.56 6.83
CA ILE A 117 -11.81 -8.97 6.23
C ILE A 117 -11.53 -7.61 6.90
N GLN A 118 -10.32 -7.43 7.39
CA GLN A 118 -9.89 -6.16 7.96
C GLN A 118 -9.37 -5.22 6.87
N VAL A 119 -9.45 -3.92 7.11
CA VAL A 119 -9.00 -2.88 6.17
C VAL A 119 -8.07 -1.94 6.90
N ASP A 120 -6.85 -1.82 6.40
CA ASP A 120 -5.81 -0.88 6.85
C ASP A 120 -5.16 -0.23 5.62
N LEU A 121 -5.91 0.67 4.95
CA LEU A 121 -5.42 1.34 3.73
C LEU A 121 -4.18 2.17 4.03
N LYS A 122 -3.01 1.68 3.66
CA LYS A 122 -1.72 2.32 3.93
C LYS A 122 -1.61 3.70 3.31
N TYR A 123 -2.15 3.89 2.10
CA TYR A 123 -2.19 5.20 1.44
C TYR A 123 -3.25 6.17 1.99
N ALA A 124 -4.08 5.73 2.96
CA ALA A 124 -4.99 6.60 3.70
C ALA A 124 -4.39 7.19 4.99
N SER A 125 -3.11 6.97 5.23
CA SER A 125 -2.33 7.48 6.35
C SER A 125 -0.93 7.89 5.88
N ASN A 126 -0.04 8.25 6.81
CA ASN A 126 1.37 8.47 6.53
C ASN A 126 2.21 7.19 6.67
N ASP A 127 1.59 6.05 7.01
CA ASP A 127 2.23 4.74 7.13
C ASP A 127 2.36 4.05 5.77
N ASN A 128 3.17 4.65 4.89
CA ASN A 128 3.52 4.15 3.57
C ASN A 128 4.88 4.74 3.14
N PHE A 129 5.46 4.24 2.06
CA PHE A 129 6.81 4.61 1.61
C PHE A 129 6.97 6.09 1.22
N LEU A 130 5.89 6.82 1.00
CA LEU A 130 5.90 8.26 0.72
C LEU A 130 5.73 9.12 1.97
N SER A 131 5.37 8.51 3.11
CA SER A 131 4.98 9.20 4.35
C SER A 131 3.89 10.26 4.12
N GLN A 132 2.96 10.01 3.20
CA GLN A 132 1.87 10.93 2.82
C GLN A 132 0.54 10.22 2.70
N ASN A 133 -0.54 10.89 3.15
CA ASN A 133 -1.90 10.44 2.92
C ASN A 133 -2.33 10.79 1.49
N MET A 134 -2.44 9.78 0.63
CA MET A 134 -2.84 9.90 -0.77
C MET A 134 -4.36 9.72 -0.98
N TYR A 135 -5.06 9.12 0.00
CA TYR A 135 -6.48 8.77 -0.09
C TYR A 135 -7.40 9.73 0.67
N GLY A 136 -6.84 10.75 1.33
CA GLY A 136 -7.62 11.73 2.09
C GLY A 136 -8.45 11.05 3.19
N SER A 137 -9.77 11.21 3.13
CA SER A 137 -10.71 10.66 4.12
C SER A 137 -11.19 9.23 3.82
N LEU A 138 -10.78 8.62 2.70
CA LEU A 138 -11.16 7.24 2.37
C LEU A 138 -10.65 6.26 3.43
N ARG A 139 -11.54 5.40 3.93
CA ARG A 139 -11.22 4.38 4.95
C ARG A 139 -11.75 3.00 4.60
N LYS A 140 -12.41 2.86 3.45
CA LYS A 140 -13.00 1.61 2.97
C LYS A 140 -12.27 1.14 1.72
N ALA A 141 -12.10 -0.15 1.59
CA ALA A 141 -11.50 -0.78 0.42
C ALA A 141 -12.60 -1.12 -0.60
N TYR A 142 -12.46 -0.62 -1.83
CA TYR A 142 -13.41 -0.83 -2.91
C TYR A 142 -12.82 -1.72 -4.00
N LEU A 143 -13.60 -2.68 -4.49
CA LEU A 143 -13.26 -3.55 -5.62
C LEU A 143 -14.46 -3.70 -6.57
N GLN A 144 -14.21 -4.18 -7.80
CA GLN A 144 -15.28 -4.68 -8.65
C GLN A 144 -16.06 -5.76 -7.89
N LYS A 145 -17.39 -5.78 -8.06
CA LYS A 145 -18.28 -6.65 -7.26
C LYS A 145 -17.92 -8.13 -7.33
N ASP A 146 -17.53 -8.61 -8.47
CA ASP A 146 -17.10 -10.01 -8.65
C ASP A 146 -15.70 -10.25 -8.07
N VAL A 147 -14.79 -9.27 -8.13
CA VAL A 147 -13.47 -9.32 -7.48
C VAL A 147 -13.60 -9.33 -5.95
N ALA A 148 -14.50 -8.52 -5.39
CA ALA A 148 -14.80 -8.58 -3.96
C ALA A 148 -15.33 -9.96 -3.51
N LYS A 149 -16.14 -10.62 -4.35
CA LYS A 149 -16.57 -12.01 -4.11
C LYS A 149 -15.42 -13.02 -4.23
N MET A 150 -14.46 -12.79 -5.13
CA MET A 150 -13.25 -13.61 -5.21
C MET A 150 -12.45 -13.49 -3.92
N LEU A 151 -12.29 -12.28 -3.38
CA LEU A 151 -11.59 -12.02 -2.12
C LEU A 151 -12.28 -12.70 -0.93
N ALA A 152 -13.61 -12.64 -0.87
CA ALA A 152 -14.38 -13.34 0.18
C ALA A 152 -14.17 -14.87 0.12
N ARG A 153 -14.15 -15.48 -1.08
CA ARG A 153 -13.83 -16.92 -1.23
C ARG A 153 -12.41 -17.24 -0.78
N ALA A 154 -11.45 -16.36 -1.10
CA ALA A 154 -10.07 -16.50 -0.64
C ALA A 154 -9.97 -16.45 0.89
N ASN A 155 -10.66 -15.50 1.52
CA ASN A 155 -10.69 -15.37 2.99
C ASN A 155 -11.40 -16.57 3.64
N GLN A 156 -12.47 -17.08 3.04
CA GLN A 156 -13.12 -18.33 3.50
C GLN A 156 -12.11 -19.48 3.46
N LYS A 157 -11.32 -19.60 2.38
CA LYS A 157 -10.29 -20.64 2.26
C LYS A 157 -9.20 -20.51 3.31
N LEU A 158 -8.73 -19.29 3.59
CA LEU A 158 -7.78 -19.03 4.66
C LEU A 158 -8.34 -19.54 6.00
N ARG A 159 -9.60 -19.25 6.31
CA ARG A 159 -10.27 -19.69 7.56
C ARG A 159 -10.55 -21.19 7.62
N GLU A 160 -10.67 -21.88 6.49
CA GLU A 160 -10.70 -23.34 6.44
C GLU A 160 -9.34 -23.95 6.85
N LEU A 161 -8.24 -23.31 6.48
CA LEU A 161 -6.87 -23.74 6.82
C LEU A 161 -6.49 -23.32 8.24
N HIS A 162 -6.82 -22.09 8.62
CA HIS A 162 -6.53 -21.48 9.92
C HIS A 162 -7.78 -20.74 10.42
N PRO A 163 -8.66 -21.38 11.24
CA PRO A 163 -10.00 -20.87 11.54
C PRO A 163 -10.08 -19.49 12.21
N ARG A 164 -8.99 -19.04 12.83
CA ARG A 164 -8.92 -17.74 13.54
C ARG A 164 -8.13 -16.67 12.77
N TYR A 165 -7.63 -17.00 11.58
CA TYR A 165 -6.91 -16.05 10.73
C TYR A 165 -7.89 -15.31 9.82
N THR A 166 -7.52 -14.12 9.40
CA THR A 166 -8.27 -13.33 8.41
C THR A 166 -7.34 -12.46 7.58
N PHE A 167 -7.82 -11.92 6.47
CA PHE A 167 -7.06 -10.96 5.69
C PHE A 167 -7.11 -9.57 6.28
N VAL A 168 -6.03 -8.80 6.08
CA VAL A 168 -5.98 -7.34 6.17
C VAL A 168 -5.61 -6.77 4.81
N VAL A 169 -6.44 -5.88 4.29
CA VAL A 169 -6.25 -5.23 2.99
C VAL A 169 -5.54 -3.90 3.18
N TYR A 170 -4.39 -3.74 2.53
CA TYR A 170 -3.54 -2.56 2.55
C TYR A 170 -3.83 -1.61 1.40
N ASP A 171 -4.23 -2.15 0.23
CA ASP A 171 -4.69 -1.38 -0.93
C ASP A 171 -5.67 -2.19 -1.78
N ALA A 172 -6.58 -1.48 -2.49
CA ALA A 172 -7.59 -2.08 -3.34
C ALA A 172 -7.78 -1.26 -4.63
N CYS A 173 -8.94 -0.68 -4.88
CA CYS A 173 -9.09 0.25 -5.99
C CYS A 173 -8.28 1.52 -5.71
N ARG A 174 -7.37 1.83 -6.62
CA ARG A 174 -6.56 3.06 -6.64
C ARG A 174 -6.93 3.86 -7.89
N PRO A 175 -7.68 4.96 -7.79
CA PRO A 175 -8.03 5.80 -8.94
C PRO A 175 -6.80 6.27 -9.72
N VAL A 176 -6.96 6.47 -11.03
CA VAL A 176 -5.86 6.90 -11.91
C VAL A 176 -5.22 8.19 -11.43
N ALA A 177 -6.01 9.14 -10.90
CA ALA A 177 -5.48 10.40 -10.37
C ALA A 177 -4.54 10.17 -9.17
N VAL A 178 -4.88 9.24 -8.27
CA VAL A 178 -4.01 8.87 -7.13
C VAL A 178 -2.76 8.13 -7.63
N GLN A 179 -2.91 7.23 -8.61
CA GLN A 179 -1.77 6.55 -9.24
C GLN A 179 -0.78 7.55 -9.87
N GLN A 180 -1.30 8.62 -10.48
CA GLN A 180 -0.46 9.70 -11.03
C GLN A 180 0.35 10.39 -9.93
N GLN A 181 -0.30 10.83 -8.86
CA GLN A 181 0.37 11.46 -7.73
C GLN A 181 1.40 10.53 -7.07
N LEU A 182 1.03 9.25 -6.87
CA LEU A 182 1.93 8.23 -6.32
C LEU A 182 3.19 8.08 -7.18
N ARG A 183 3.03 8.05 -8.51
CA ARG A 183 4.13 7.94 -9.46
C ARG A 183 5.04 9.16 -9.44
N GLU A 184 4.48 10.37 -9.42
CA GLU A 184 5.22 11.63 -9.34
C GLU A 184 6.04 11.71 -8.05
N ARG A 185 5.43 11.39 -6.91
CA ARG A 185 6.14 11.36 -5.62
C ARG A 185 7.22 10.29 -5.56
N ALA A 186 6.97 9.11 -6.12
CA ALA A 186 7.97 8.05 -6.22
C ALA A 186 9.15 8.47 -7.11
N ASP A 187 8.91 9.26 -8.15
CA ASP A 187 9.99 9.79 -9.02
C ASP A 187 10.89 10.77 -8.27
N GLU A 188 10.30 11.67 -7.48
CA GLU A 188 11.03 12.64 -6.64
C GLU A 188 12.06 11.96 -5.70
N ILE A 189 11.74 10.74 -5.22
CA ILE A 189 12.62 9.97 -4.31
C ILE A 189 13.37 8.83 -5.01
N GLY A 190 13.39 8.82 -6.37
CA GLY A 190 14.10 7.81 -7.17
C GLY A 190 13.48 6.41 -7.13
N LYS A 191 12.21 6.27 -6.74
CA LYS A 191 11.48 4.99 -6.60
C LYS A 191 10.46 4.74 -7.72
N ALA A 192 10.36 5.60 -8.74
CA ALA A 192 9.39 5.49 -9.81
C ALA A 192 9.36 4.11 -10.50
N ARG A 193 10.50 3.41 -10.60
CA ARG A 193 10.56 2.07 -11.22
C ARG A 193 9.67 1.02 -10.55
N TYR A 194 9.35 1.22 -9.27
CA TYR A 194 8.50 0.31 -8.48
C TYR A 194 7.02 0.67 -8.54
N VAL A 195 6.67 1.81 -9.10
CA VAL A 195 5.29 2.29 -9.20
C VAL A 195 4.83 2.21 -10.64
N ALA A 196 3.76 1.49 -10.92
CA ALA A 196 3.19 1.37 -12.26
C ALA A 196 2.79 2.74 -12.84
N LYS A 197 2.83 2.87 -14.16
CA LYS A 197 2.34 4.08 -14.83
C LYS A 197 0.82 4.21 -14.64
N PRO A 198 0.27 5.45 -14.57
CA PRO A 198 -1.17 5.68 -14.50
C PRO A 198 -1.92 4.93 -15.60
N GLY A 199 -3.00 4.25 -15.25
CA GLY A 199 -3.80 3.42 -16.14
C GLY A 199 -3.19 2.06 -16.51
N SER A 200 -1.97 1.74 -16.01
CA SER A 200 -1.36 0.43 -16.26
C SER A 200 -1.49 -0.56 -15.10
N SER A 201 -1.76 -0.09 -13.89
CA SER A 201 -1.99 -0.93 -12.71
C SER A 201 -3.41 -1.52 -12.72
N MET A 202 -3.54 -2.76 -12.27
CA MET A 202 -4.87 -3.40 -12.13
C MET A 202 -5.67 -2.81 -10.96
N HIS A 203 -5.02 -2.15 -10.00
CA HIS A 203 -5.69 -1.33 -8.98
C HIS A 203 -6.54 -0.21 -9.60
N ASN A 204 -6.11 0.35 -10.74
CA ASN A 204 -6.87 1.43 -11.42
C ASN A 204 -8.21 0.96 -12.00
N TYR A 205 -8.43 -0.34 -12.07
CA TYR A 205 -9.67 -0.97 -12.52
C TYR A 205 -10.49 -1.57 -11.36
N GLY A 206 -10.03 -1.44 -10.11
CA GLY A 206 -10.62 -2.13 -8.95
C GLY A 206 -10.50 -3.66 -9.06
N ALA A 207 -9.45 -4.16 -9.73
CA ALA A 207 -9.23 -5.56 -10.06
C ALA A 207 -7.88 -6.12 -9.55
N ALA A 208 -7.28 -5.46 -8.57
CA ALA A 208 -6.13 -5.93 -7.80
C ALA A 208 -6.30 -5.58 -6.33
N VAL A 209 -5.60 -6.31 -5.49
CA VAL A 209 -5.57 -6.11 -4.04
C VAL A 209 -4.19 -6.37 -3.49
N ASP A 210 -3.74 -5.52 -2.56
CA ASP A 210 -2.56 -5.70 -1.73
C ASP A 210 -3.00 -6.05 -0.32
N LEU A 211 -2.50 -7.15 0.24
CA LEU A 211 -3.00 -7.66 1.51
C LEU A 211 -1.98 -8.54 2.23
N SER A 212 -2.25 -8.78 3.52
CA SER A 212 -1.56 -9.75 4.36
C SER A 212 -2.57 -10.58 5.16
N ILE A 213 -2.06 -11.40 6.07
CA ILE A 213 -2.84 -12.23 6.99
C ILE A 213 -2.66 -11.71 8.41
N LEU A 214 -3.76 -11.62 9.15
CA LEU A 214 -3.76 -11.43 10.60
C LEU A 214 -3.96 -12.77 11.30
N ASP A 215 -3.20 -12.97 12.37
CA ASP A 215 -3.37 -14.09 13.30
C ASP A 215 -4.61 -13.93 14.21
N GLU A 216 -4.81 -14.85 15.13
CA GLU A 216 -5.90 -14.82 16.10
C GLU A 216 -5.84 -13.66 17.11
N LEU A 217 -4.70 -13.00 17.24
CA LEU A 217 -4.51 -11.85 18.12
C LEU A 217 -4.65 -10.53 17.36
N GLY A 218 -4.82 -10.59 16.02
CA GLY A 218 -4.93 -9.44 15.16
C GLY A 218 -3.58 -8.86 14.73
N ASN A 219 -2.47 -9.60 14.90
CA ASN A 219 -1.17 -9.19 14.42
C ASN A 219 -0.95 -9.71 13.00
N ALA A 220 -0.30 -8.91 12.15
CA ALA A 220 0.15 -9.39 10.85
C ALA A 220 1.22 -10.47 11.04
N ILE A 221 1.05 -11.61 10.34
CA ILE A 221 2.07 -12.67 10.37
C ILE A 221 3.32 -12.23 9.58
N ASP A 222 4.47 -12.74 9.98
CA ASP A 222 5.76 -12.33 9.41
C ASP A 222 5.92 -12.80 7.96
N MET A 223 6.00 -11.84 7.06
CA MET A 223 6.20 -12.04 5.61
C MET A 223 7.64 -11.74 5.16
N ALA A 224 8.59 -11.66 6.07
CA ALA A 224 10.00 -11.26 5.87
C ALA A 224 10.22 -9.79 5.54
N THR A 225 9.24 -9.10 5.03
CA THR A 225 9.31 -7.65 4.78
C THR A 225 7.96 -7.01 5.06
N ASP A 226 7.99 -5.71 5.36
CA ASP A 226 6.80 -4.89 5.38
C ASP A 226 6.19 -4.73 3.97
N PHE A 227 4.95 -4.25 3.92
CA PHE A 227 4.30 -3.77 2.71
C PHE A 227 5.13 -2.63 2.08
N ASP A 228 5.16 -2.54 0.75
CA ASP A 228 5.93 -1.55 -0.01
C ASP A 228 7.46 -1.62 0.18
N PHE A 229 7.99 -2.75 0.66
CA PHE A 229 9.43 -2.95 0.67
C PHE A 229 9.99 -3.10 -0.75
N PHE A 230 10.92 -2.23 -1.14
CA PHE A 230 11.55 -2.22 -2.47
C PHE A 230 12.85 -3.00 -2.47
N GLY A 231 12.80 -4.26 -2.89
CA GLY A 231 13.98 -5.11 -2.99
C GLY A 231 13.64 -6.59 -3.15
N GLU A 232 14.69 -7.38 -3.42
CA GLU A 232 14.54 -8.81 -3.72
C GLU A 232 13.89 -9.61 -2.59
N LEU A 233 14.03 -9.16 -1.33
CA LEU A 233 13.39 -9.79 -0.18
C LEU A 233 11.86 -9.82 -0.29
N ALA A 234 11.24 -8.87 -1.02
CA ALA A 234 9.80 -8.86 -1.24
C ALA A 234 9.36 -9.73 -2.43
N GLU A 235 10.29 -10.24 -3.24
CA GLU A 235 10.00 -10.88 -4.52
C GLU A 235 9.86 -12.41 -4.39
N PRO A 236 8.67 -12.99 -4.58
CA PRO A 236 8.46 -14.45 -4.50
C PRO A 236 9.39 -15.26 -5.42
N ARG A 237 9.80 -14.71 -6.57
CA ARG A 237 10.72 -15.39 -7.50
C ARG A 237 12.11 -15.65 -6.93
N HIS A 238 12.48 -14.99 -5.82
CA HIS A 238 13.79 -15.12 -5.20
C HIS A 238 13.80 -15.93 -3.89
N GLU A 239 12.63 -16.39 -3.41
CA GLU A 239 12.47 -17.06 -2.10
C GLU A 239 13.45 -18.21 -1.86
N LEU A 240 13.62 -19.12 -2.83
CA LEU A 240 14.55 -20.25 -2.66
C LEU A 240 16.01 -19.79 -2.53
N ARG A 241 16.43 -18.80 -3.32
CA ARG A 241 17.80 -18.26 -3.23
C ARG A 241 18.00 -17.57 -1.89
N LEU A 242 17.04 -16.75 -1.47
CA LEU A 242 17.09 -16.02 -0.20
C LEU A 242 17.08 -16.97 1.00
N LEU A 243 16.31 -18.07 0.95
CA LEU A 243 16.32 -19.12 1.97
C LEU A 243 17.71 -19.78 2.08
N HIS A 244 18.31 -20.16 0.95
CA HIS A 244 19.64 -20.76 0.93
C HIS A 244 20.72 -19.79 1.42
N ALA A 245 20.55 -18.49 1.23
CA ALA A 245 21.45 -17.46 1.74
C ALA A 245 21.19 -17.12 3.22
N GLY A 246 20.13 -17.66 3.84
CA GLY A 246 19.74 -17.34 5.22
C GLY A 246 19.17 -15.92 5.38
N GLU A 247 18.75 -15.28 4.28
CA GLU A 247 18.17 -13.93 4.27
C GLU A 247 16.67 -13.93 4.61
N ILE A 248 15.98 -15.06 4.38
CA ILE A 248 14.61 -15.31 4.82
C ILE A 248 14.53 -16.70 5.46
N THR A 249 13.50 -16.92 6.27
CA THR A 249 13.26 -18.20 6.97
C THR A 249 12.23 -19.05 6.22
N GLN A 250 12.21 -20.36 6.53
CA GLN A 250 11.19 -21.27 6.01
C GLN A 250 9.80 -20.84 6.49
N GLU A 251 9.66 -20.40 7.73
CA GLU A 251 8.37 -19.91 8.28
C GLU A 251 7.82 -18.72 7.49
N GLN A 252 8.67 -17.75 7.12
CA GLN A 252 8.26 -16.62 6.29
C GLN A 252 7.80 -17.05 4.89
N ILE A 253 8.47 -18.06 4.30
CA ILE A 253 8.03 -18.66 3.02
C ILE A 253 6.69 -19.37 3.20
N ASP A 254 6.52 -20.14 4.26
CA ASP A 254 5.28 -20.87 4.55
C ASP A 254 4.10 -19.90 4.75
N ASN A 255 4.32 -18.76 5.43
CA ASN A 255 3.35 -17.69 5.58
C ASN A 255 2.94 -17.09 4.24
N ARG A 256 3.89 -16.79 3.35
CA ARG A 256 3.61 -16.32 1.99
C ARG A 256 2.90 -17.38 1.15
N GLU A 257 3.24 -18.67 1.32
CA GLU A 257 2.56 -19.74 0.58
C GLU A 257 1.12 -19.94 1.07
N LEU A 258 0.86 -19.80 2.37
CA LEU A 258 -0.49 -19.79 2.92
C LEU A 258 -1.33 -18.68 2.28
N LEU A 259 -0.79 -17.46 2.18
CA LEU A 259 -1.43 -16.34 1.51
C LEU A 259 -1.71 -16.68 0.03
N ARG A 260 -0.71 -17.13 -0.71
CA ARG A 260 -0.83 -17.53 -2.13
C ARG A 260 -1.86 -18.63 -2.34
N GLN A 261 -1.89 -19.64 -1.47
CA GLN A 261 -2.83 -20.75 -1.55
C GLN A 261 -4.28 -20.27 -1.40
N ALA A 262 -4.54 -19.42 -0.40
CA ALA A 262 -5.85 -18.85 -0.18
C ALA A 262 -6.28 -17.97 -1.36
N MET A 263 -5.40 -17.09 -1.83
CA MET A 263 -5.69 -16.17 -2.94
C MET A 263 -5.90 -16.89 -4.27
N LYS A 264 -5.11 -17.92 -4.58
CA LYS A 264 -5.32 -18.78 -5.75
C LYS A 264 -6.68 -19.49 -5.71
N HIS A 265 -7.10 -19.96 -4.52
CA HIS A 265 -8.42 -20.56 -4.36
C HIS A 265 -9.56 -19.56 -4.65
N GLY A 266 -9.38 -18.30 -4.28
CA GLY A 266 -10.28 -17.21 -4.64
C GLY A 266 -10.35 -16.92 -6.15
N GLY A 267 -9.34 -17.35 -6.90
CA GLY A 267 -9.18 -17.11 -8.35
C GLY A 267 -8.22 -15.98 -8.69
N PHE A 268 -7.40 -15.52 -7.75
CA PHE A 268 -6.41 -14.48 -7.99
C PHE A 268 -5.11 -15.02 -8.57
N HIS A 269 -4.42 -14.17 -9.30
CA HIS A 269 -3.10 -14.40 -9.87
C HIS A 269 -2.02 -13.75 -9.01
N VAL A 270 -0.98 -14.51 -8.68
CA VAL A 270 0.15 -14.07 -7.86
C VAL A 270 1.07 -13.16 -8.67
N MET A 271 1.52 -12.06 -8.09
CA MET A 271 2.63 -11.27 -8.59
C MET A 271 3.95 -11.86 -8.09
N MET A 272 4.94 -12.02 -8.99
CA MET A 272 6.23 -12.63 -8.65
C MET A 272 7.30 -11.62 -8.21
N THR A 273 6.95 -10.34 -8.17
CA THR A 273 7.80 -9.23 -7.75
C THR A 273 7.39 -8.58 -6.43
N GLU A 274 6.21 -8.98 -5.91
CA GLU A 274 5.63 -8.41 -4.68
C GLU A 274 4.79 -9.48 -4.01
N TRP A 275 5.11 -9.87 -2.77
CA TRP A 275 4.42 -10.96 -2.08
C TRP A 275 2.97 -10.63 -1.71
N TRP A 276 2.67 -9.32 -1.53
CA TRP A 276 1.34 -8.82 -1.11
C TRP A 276 0.36 -8.64 -2.26
N HIS A 277 0.85 -8.53 -3.53
CA HIS A 277 0.04 -8.11 -4.68
C HIS A 277 -0.61 -9.25 -5.43
N PHE A 278 -1.93 -9.13 -5.67
CA PHE A 278 -2.72 -10.14 -6.37
C PHE A 278 -3.68 -9.49 -7.39
N ASN A 279 -3.62 -9.95 -8.63
CA ASN A 279 -4.53 -9.52 -9.70
C ASN A 279 -5.72 -10.46 -9.84
N ALA A 280 -6.92 -9.93 -10.12
CA ALA A 280 -8.14 -10.73 -10.34
C ALA A 280 -8.17 -11.46 -11.68
N GLY A 281 -7.14 -11.34 -12.51
CA GLY A 281 -7.03 -11.98 -13.82
C GLY A 281 -5.85 -11.46 -14.62
N ALA A 282 -5.73 -11.97 -15.85
CA ALA A 282 -4.77 -11.45 -16.80
C ALA A 282 -5.11 -10.00 -17.19
N ARG A 283 -4.09 -9.18 -17.44
CA ARG A 283 -4.28 -7.76 -17.83
C ARG A 283 -5.26 -7.59 -19.00
N THR A 284 -5.13 -8.41 -20.04
CA THR A 284 -6.01 -8.34 -21.21
C THR A 284 -7.48 -8.49 -20.84
N THR A 285 -7.80 -9.49 -20.01
CA THR A 285 -9.16 -9.74 -19.54
C THR A 285 -9.70 -8.62 -18.67
N ILE A 286 -8.84 -8.05 -17.79
CA ILE A 286 -9.25 -6.96 -16.89
C ILE A 286 -9.58 -5.70 -17.69
N VAL A 287 -8.70 -5.32 -18.64
CA VAL A 287 -8.85 -4.10 -19.46
C VAL A 287 -10.06 -4.20 -20.41
N GLU A 288 -10.39 -5.42 -20.89
CA GLU A 288 -11.58 -5.65 -21.70
C GLU A 288 -12.88 -5.60 -20.89
N LYS A 289 -12.82 -5.94 -19.60
CA LYS A 289 -14.00 -6.14 -18.76
C LYS A 289 -14.37 -4.91 -17.92
N TYR A 290 -13.41 -4.13 -17.50
CA TYR A 290 -13.61 -3.03 -16.56
C TYR A 290 -13.05 -1.72 -17.07
N ASP A 291 -13.72 -0.63 -16.73
CA ASP A 291 -13.26 0.72 -16.99
C ASP A 291 -12.26 1.20 -15.93
N LEU A 292 -11.43 2.18 -16.31
CA LEU A 292 -10.54 2.88 -15.39
C LEU A 292 -11.35 3.73 -14.40
N VAL A 293 -11.06 3.61 -13.13
CA VAL A 293 -11.58 4.49 -12.07
C VAL A 293 -10.74 5.78 -12.05
N ARG A 294 -11.41 6.93 -12.26
CA ARG A 294 -10.79 8.25 -12.43
C ARG A 294 -11.04 9.17 -11.24
#